data_3cead37a07e76a07a954bdf0d8361358
#
_entry.id   3cead37a07e76a07a954bdf0d8361358
#
_cell.length_a   1.000
_cell.length_b   1.000
_cell.length_c   1.000
_cell.angle_alpha   90.00
_cell.angle_beta   90.00
_cell.angle_gamma   90.00
#
_symmetry.space_group_name_H-M   'P 1'
#
loop_
_entity.id
_entity.type
_entity.pdbx_description
1 polymer ?
#
loop_
_entity_poly.entity_id
_entity_poly.type
_entity_poly.pdbx_seq_one_letter_code
_entity_poly.pdbx_strand_id
1 'polypeptide(L)'
;MTAIQELEERYSSGVYAKRGVTIVRGEGTRLWDEQGKEYIDCAAGMGVASLGHGHPMVAEALAEQAKTLITCPELFYNDRRATLLAKLATVTPPGLDRFFLCNSGTEAIEGAWDGEWS
;
A
#
# COMPACT_ATOMS: atom_id res chain seq x y z
N MET A 1 21.90 3.41 19.37
CA MET A 1 20.65 2.88 18.76
C MET A 1 19.62 2.78 19.86
N THR A 2 18.34 2.91 19.53
CA THR A 2 17.25 2.68 20.47
C THR A 2 16.91 1.19 20.53
N ALA A 3 16.15 0.76 21.55
CA ALA A 3 15.74 -0.65 21.65
C ALA A 3 14.96 -1.15 20.43
N ILE A 4 14.15 -0.27 19.80
CA ILE A 4 13.44 -0.61 18.56
C ILE A 4 14.42 -0.84 17.41
N GLN A 5 15.41 0.04 17.26
CA GLN A 5 16.44 -0.08 16.22
C GLN A 5 17.28 -1.34 16.40
N GLU A 6 17.70 -1.66 17.64
CA GLU A 6 18.44 -2.88 17.94
C GLU A 6 17.65 -4.15 17.63
N LEU A 7 16.35 -4.15 17.99
CA LEU A 7 15.45 -5.26 17.70
C LEU A 7 15.28 -5.48 16.19
N GLU A 8 15.06 -4.40 15.45
CA GLU A 8 14.85 -4.45 14.01
C GLU A 8 16.14 -4.85 13.27
N GLU A 9 17.31 -4.30 13.64
CA GLU A 9 18.61 -4.68 13.06
C GLU A 9 18.91 -6.16 13.29
N ARG A 10 18.59 -6.69 14.46
CA ARG A 10 18.84 -8.10 14.80
C ARG A 10 18.13 -9.09 13.90
N TYR A 11 16.93 -8.75 13.42
CA TYR A 11 16.07 -9.67 12.68
C TYR A 11 15.83 -9.27 11.21
N SER A 12 16.32 -8.11 10.77
CA SER A 12 16.20 -7.70 9.37
C SER A 12 17.26 -8.38 8.49
N SER A 13 16.96 -8.50 7.20
CA SER A 13 17.89 -9.08 6.22
C SER A 13 19.12 -8.21 5.93
N GLY A 14 19.13 -6.94 6.34
CA GLY A 14 20.20 -5.99 6.08
C GLY A 14 20.31 -5.51 4.62
N VAL A 15 19.34 -5.83 3.78
CA VAL A 15 19.33 -5.44 2.34
C VAL A 15 19.28 -3.92 2.17
N TYR A 16 18.62 -3.21 3.07
CA TYR A 16 18.50 -1.76 3.01
C TYR A 16 19.28 -1.08 4.12
N ALA A 17 20.12 -0.09 3.75
CA ALA A 17 20.75 0.79 4.71
C ALA A 17 19.69 1.70 5.36
N LYS A 18 19.50 1.56 6.67
CA LYS A 18 18.54 2.35 7.43
C LYS A 18 19.14 3.65 7.91
N ARG A 19 18.30 4.67 8.06
CA ARG A 19 18.66 5.90 8.74
C ARG A 19 18.37 5.75 10.23
N GLY A 20 19.16 6.38 11.09
CA GLY A 20 19.03 6.29 12.56
C GLY A 20 17.83 7.03 13.15
N VAL A 21 16.66 6.90 12.49
CA VAL A 21 15.39 7.52 12.92
C VAL A 21 14.32 6.44 12.96
N THR A 22 13.60 6.35 14.08
CA THR A 22 12.50 5.39 14.26
C THR A 22 11.17 6.12 14.12
N ILE A 23 10.50 6.01 12.98
CA ILE A 23 9.19 6.63 12.75
C ILE A 23 8.10 5.76 13.36
N VAL A 24 7.23 6.37 14.18
CA VAL A 24 6.18 5.67 14.92
C VAL A 24 4.77 6.19 14.65
N ARG A 25 4.63 7.37 14.03
CA ARG A 25 3.34 7.97 13.71
C ARG A 25 3.40 8.78 12.42
N GLY A 26 2.29 8.81 11.70
CA GLY A 26 2.07 9.67 10.54
C GLY A 26 0.67 10.28 10.54
N GLU A 27 0.55 11.53 10.09
CA GLU A 27 -0.72 12.23 9.90
C GLU A 27 -0.58 13.27 8.76
N GLY A 28 -1.38 13.13 7.73
CA GLY A 28 -1.25 13.96 6.54
C GLY A 28 0.15 13.88 5.95
N THR A 29 0.87 15.00 5.90
CA THR A 29 2.25 15.09 5.39
C THR A 29 3.30 15.08 6.50
N ARG A 30 2.92 14.74 7.73
CA ARG A 30 3.81 14.79 8.89
C ARG A 30 4.08 13.40 9.46
N LEU A 31 5.31 13.21 9.93
CA LEU A 31 5.78 12.00 10.60
C LEU A 31 6.35 12.38 11.97
N TRP A 32 6.31 11.46 12.91
CA TRP A 32 6.93 11.62 14.24
C TRP A 32 7.76 10.40 14.57
N ASP A 33 8.92 10.67 15.14
CA ASP A 33 9.76 9.61 15.68
C ASP A 33 9.34 9.22 17.13
N GLU A 34 10.02 8.22 17.66
CA GLU A 34 9.78 7.70 19.00
C GLU A 34 10.08 8.71 20.14
N GLN A 35 10.83 9.79 19.88
CA GLN A 35 11.07 10.90 20.79
C GLN A 35 10.04 12.04 20.63
N GLY A 36 9.10 11.88 19.69
CA GLY A 36 8.07 12.90 19.41
C GLY A 36 8.55 14.04 18.51
N LYS A 37 9.74 13.94 17.92
CA LYS A 37 10.22 14.92 16.95
C LYS A 37 9.44 14.79 15.65
N GLU A 38 8.99 15.94 15.15
CA GLU A 38 8.21 16.05 13.92
C GLU A 38 9.12 16.19 12.68
N TYR A 39 8.68 15.59 11.59
CA TYR A 39 9.30 15.66 10.26
C TYR A 39 8.22 15.95 9.21
N ILE A 40 8.59 16.65 8.14
CA ILE A 40 7.78 16.77 6.94
C ILE A 40 8.13 15.60 6.02
N ASP A 41 7.12 14.80 5.66
CA ASP A 41 7.29 13.70 4.72
C ASP A 41 7.20 14.19 3.27
N CYS A 42 8.35 14.30 2.62
CA CYS A 42 8.46 14.59 1.20
C CYS A 42 8.60 13.35 0.32
N ALA A 43 8.60 12.16 0.93
CA ALA A 43 8.77 10.89 0.22
C ALA A 43 7.46 10.11 0.06
N ALA A 44 6.47 10.36 0.93
CA ALA A 44 5.15 9.73 0.93
C ALA A 44 5.23 8.19 0.85
N GLY A 45 6.16 7.56 1.62
CA GLY A 45 6.37 6.12 1.56
C GLY A 45 6.80 5.62 0.17
N MET A 46 7.66 6.35 -0.53
CA MET A 46 8.05 6.13 -1.94
C MET A 46 6.89 6.36 -2.93
N GLY A 47 6.08 7.39 -2.68
CA GLY A 47 4.94 7.77 -3.53
C GLY A 47 3.64 7.04 -3.27
N VAL A 48 3.58 6.22 -2.23
CA VAL A 48 2.41 5.38 -1.91
C VAL A 48 1.35 6.14 -1.11
N ALA A 49 1.76 6.96 -0.14
CA ALA A 49 0.85 7.70 0.74
C ALA A 49 0.29 8.97 0.07
N SER A 50 -0.28 8.86 -1.13
CA SER A 50 -0.75 10.00 -1.95
C SER A 50 -1.88 10.79 -1.29
N LEU A 51 -2.66 10.21 -0.39
CA LEU A 51 -3.71 10.87 0.39
C LEU A 51 -3.23 11.36 1.75
N GLY A 52 -1.93 11.21 2.04
CA GLY A 52 -1.35 11.46 3.35
C GLY A 52 -1.50 10.27 4.31
N HIS A 53 -0.72 10.31 5.39
CA HIS A 53 -0.76 9.29 6.44
C HIS A 53 -2.03 9.40 7.28
N GLY A 54 -2.57 8.25 7.68
CA GLY A 54 -3.72 8.19 8.58
C GLY A 54 -5.01 8.79 8.05
N HIS A 55 -5.21 8.82 6.71
CA HIS A 55 -6.42 9.41 6.11
C HIS A 55 -7.69 8.74 6.67
N PRO A 56 -8.59 9.47 7.32
CA PRO A 56 -9.67 8.89 8.11
C PRO A 56 -10.62 8.02 7.28
N MET A 57 -11.01 8.46 6.09
CA MET A 57 -11.89 7.66 5.21
C MET A 57 -11.26 6.35 4.76
N VAL A 58 -9.94 6.33 4.52
CA VAL A 58 -9.22 5.10 4.14
C VAL A 58 -9.14 4.16 5.34
N ALA A 59 -8.78 4.68 6.51
CA ALA A 59 -8.69 3.89 7.74
C ALA A 59 -10.05 3.27 8.11
N GLU A 60 -11.13 4.04 8.03
CA GLU A 60 -12.49 3.56 8.29
C GLU A 60 -12.93 2.48 7.28
N ALA A 61 -12.74 2.72 5.99
CA ALA A 61 -13.08 1.74 4.94
C ALA A 61 -12.34 0.41 5.12
N LEU A 62 -11.04 0.46 5.46
CA LEU A 62 -10.24 -0.72 5.76
C LEU A 62 -10.76 -1.46 7.00
N ALA A 63 -11.05 -0.72 8.08
CA ALA A 63 -11.56 -1.30 9.33
C ALA A 63 -12.92 -1.99 9.11
N GLU A 64 -13.83 -1.39 8.37
CA GLU A 64 -15.14 -1.98 8.06
C GLU A 64 -15.00 -3.21 7.16
N GLN A 65 -14.17 -3.13 6.12
CA GLN A 65 -13.96 -4.27 5.23
C GLN A 65 -13.28 -5.44 5.94
N ALA A 66 -12.32 -5.15 6.84
CA ALA A 66 -11.65 -6.18 7.61
C ALA A 66 -12.60 -6.98 8.54
N LYS A 67 -13.65 -6.34 9.05
CA LYS A 67 -14.70 -7.01 9.83
C LYS A 67 -15.65 -7.86 8.98
N THR A 68 -15.74 -7.58 7.69
CA THR A 68 -16.68 -8.23 6.78
C THR A 68 -16.02 -9.40 6.03
N LEU A 69 -14.96 -9.14 5.30
CA LEU A 69 -14.24 -10.14 4.50
C LEU A 69 -12.85 -9.60 4.13
N ILE A 70 -11.78 -10.28 4.54
CA ILE A 70 -10.40 -9.89 4.25
C ILE A 70 -9.95 -10.48 2.91
N THR A 71 -10.23 -11.76 2.67
CA THR A 71 -9.74 -12.47 1.48
C THR A 71 -10.89 -13.16 0.73
N CYS A 72 -10.86 -13.06 -0.59
CA CYS A 72 -11.75 -13.80 -1.48
C CYS A 72 -10.96 -14.20 -2.73
N PRO A 73 -10.78 -15.52 -2.99
CA PRO A 73 -10.04 -15.97 -4.16
C PRO A 73 -10.77 -15.59 -5.47
N GLU A 74 -10.00 -15.49 -6.56
CA GLU A 74 -10.53 -15.16 -7.91
C GLU A 74 -11.57 -16.17 -8.42
N LEU A 75 -11.61 -17.37 -7.86
CA LEU A 75 -12.62 -18.39 -8.16
C LEU A 75 -14.06 -17.92 -7.89
N PHE A 76 -14.23 -16.95 -7.00
CA PHE A 76 -15.55 -16.41 -6.63
C PHE A 76 -15.69 -14.95 -7.03
N TYR A 77 -16.89 -14.55 -7.40
CA TYR A 77 -17.21 -13.13 -7.57
C TYR A 77 -17.17 -12.41 -6.22
N ASN A 78 -16.70 -11.15 -6.22
CA ASN A 78 -16.60 -10.33 -5.03
C ASN A 78 -17.10 -8.91 -5.33
N ASP A 79 -17.94 -8.38 -4.48
CA ASP A 79 -18.62 -7.09 -4.63
C ASP A 79 -17.62 -5.91 -4.66
N ARG A 80 -16.62 -5.94 -3.77
CA ARG A 80 -15.60 -4.89 -3.69
C ARG A 80 -14.68 -4.89 -4.90
N ARG A 81 -14.28 -6.07 -5.33
CA ARG A 81 -13.49 -6.23 -6.55
C ARG A 81 -14.26 -5.75 -7.78
N ALA A 82 -15.50 -6.16 -7.93
CA ALA A 82 -16.35 -5.72 -9.04
C ALA A 82 -16.51 -4.20 -9.08
N THR A 83 -16.76 -3.56 -7.93
CA THR A 83 -16.86 -2.11 -7.80
C THR A 83 -15.54 -1.41 -8.16
N LEU A 84 -14.40 -1.95 -7.71
CA LEU A 84 -13.09 -1.42 -8.05
C LEU A 84 -12.83 -1.48 -9.55
N LEU A 85 -13.05 -2.64 -10.18
CA LEU A 85 -12.83 -2.82 -11.62
C LEU A 85 -13.71 -1.87 -12.45
N ALA A 86 -14.99 -1.73 -12.10
CA ALA A 86 -15.87 -0.78 -12.73
C ALA A 86 -15.38 0.68 -12.56
N LYS A 87 -14.86 1.04 -11.38
CA LYS A 87 -14.30 2.36 -11.14
C LYS A 87 -13.03 2.61 -11.94
N LEU A 88 -12.14 1.64 -12.03
CA LEU A 88 -10.92 1.73 -12.84
C LEU A 88 -11.26 2.01 -14.31
N ALA A 89 -12.26 1.33 -14.87
CA ALA A 89 -12.69 1.55 -16.26
C ALA A 89 -13.17 2.98 -16.55
N THR A 90 -13.56 3.76 -15.52
CA THR A 90 -13.93 5.17 -15.69
C THR A 90 -12.76 6.14 -15.73
N VAL A 91 -11.56 5.70 -15.34
CA VAL A 91 -10.37 6.57 -15.21
C VAL A 91 -9.21 6.15 -16.10
N THR A 92 -9.30 4.98 -16.73
CA THR A 92 -8.32 4.50 -17.71
C THR A 92 -8.61 5.06 -19.10
N PRO A 93 -7.60 5.12 -20.00
CA PRO A 93 -7.80 5.49 -21.40
C PRO A 93 -8.83 4.58 -22.10
N PRO A 94 -9.55 5.09 -23.12
CA PRO A 94 -10.48 4.28 -23.89
C PRO A 94 -9.82 3.02 -24.49
N GLY A 95 -10.47 1.87 -24.35
CA GLY A 95 -9.96 0.58 -24.82
C GLY A 95 -9.16 -0.20 -23.79
N LEU A 96 -8.85 0.40 -22.60
CA LEU A 96 -8.25 -0.28 -21.46
C LEU A 96 -9.30 -0.50 -20.37
N ASP A 97 -10.17 -1.48 -20.56
CA ASP A 97 -11.33 -1.78 -19.70
C ASP A 97 -11.28 -3.17 -19.07
N ARG A 98 -10.16 -3.88 -19.22
CA ARG A 98 -9.89 -5.18 -18.59
C ARG A 98 -8.73 -5.05 -17.63
N PHE A 99 -8.85 -5.65 -16.44
CA PHE A 99 -7.88 -5.45 -15.38
C PHE A 99 -7.51 -6.78 -14.73
N PHE A 100 -6.21 -6.98 -14.54
CA PHE A 100 -5.66 -8.02 -13.70
C PHE A 100 -5.12 -7.40 -12.42
N LEU A 101 -5.60 -7.85 -11.26
CA LEU A 101 -5.14 -7.37 -9.96
C LEU A 101 -4.03 -8.26 -9.44
N CYS A 102 -2.90 -7.69 -9.12
CA CYS A 102 -1.71 -8.37 -8.59
C CYS A 102 -1.14 -7.62 -7.39
N ASN A 103 -0.14 -8.20 -6.72
CA ASN A 103 0.39 -7.65 -5.46
C ASN A 103 1.64 -6.79 -5.64
N SER A 104 2.27 -6.79 -6.81
CA SER A 104 3.52 -6.07 -7.06
C SER A 104 3.65 -5.61 -8.50
N GLY A 105 4.51 -4.60 -8.73
CA GLY A 105 4.87 -4.17 -10.08
C GLY A 105 5.57 -5.26 -10.89
N THR A 106 6.32 -6.14 -10.24
CA THR A 106 6.95 -7.30 -10.89
C THR A 106 5.91 -8.23 -11.47
N GLU A 107 4.91 -8.64 -10.68
CA GLU A 107 3.80 -9.47 -11.15
C GLU A 107 3.01 -8.80 -12.28
N ALA A 108 2.83 -7.47 -12.21
CA ALA A 108 2.15 -6.73 -13.27
C ALA A 108 2.94 -6.76 -14.59
N ILE A 109 4.26 -6.62 -14.54
CA ILE A 109 5.12 -6.71 -15.73
C ILE A 109 5.18 -8.13 -16.26
N GLU A 110 5.29 -9.15 -15.42
CA GLU A 110 5.24 -10.56 -15.84
C GLU A 110 3.90 -10.86 -16.51
N GLY A 111 2.78 -10.51 -15.88
CA GLY A 111 1.46 -10.69 -16.46
C GLY A 111 1.28 -10.00 -17.81
N ALA A 112 1.83 -8.79 -17.99
CA ALA A 112 1.79 -8.08 -19.26
C ALA A 112 2.68 -8.73 -20.35
N TRP A 113 3.78 -9.37 -19.94
CA TRP A 113 4.73 -10.01 -20.86
C TRP A 113 4.21 -11.35 -21.40
N ASP A 114 3.57 -12.15 -20.57
CA ASP A 114 3.08 -13.48 -20.94
C ASP A 114 1.92 -13.46 -21.96
N GLY A 115 1.35 -12.30 -22.25
CA GLY A 115 0.54 -11.99 -23.45
C GLY A 115 -0.73 -12.83 -23.70
N GLU A 116 -1.09 -13.75 -22.81
CA GLU A 116 -2.24 -14.67 -22.97
C GLU A 116 -3.50 -14.23 -22.19
N TRP A 117 -3.67 -12.96 -21.96
CA TRP A 117 -4.89 -12.43 -21.34
C TRP A 117 -5.94 -12.09 -22.40
N SER A 118 -6.56 -13.12 -23.01
CA SER A 118 -7.69 -12.98 -23.92
C SER A 118 -9.04 -13.04 -23.19
#